data_54b09d678d1f41f6b82e9ea2b9389164
#
_entry.id   54b09d678d1f41f6b82e9ea2b9389164
#
_cell.length_a   1.000
_cell.length_b   1.000
_cell.length_c   1.000
_cell.angle_alpha   90.00
_cell.angle_beta   90.00
_cell.angle_gamma   90.00
#
_symmetry.space_group_name_H-M   'P 1'
#
loop_
_entity.id
_entity.type
_entity.pdbx_description
1 polymer ?
#
loop_
_entity_poly.entity_id
_entity_poly.type
_entity_poly.pdbx_seq_one_letter_code
_entity_poly.pdbx_strand_id
1 'polypeptide(L)'
;LHEWGHILVYCAQQRRFPVIEVTLTGFCMRLGRAELSPAQRFRLAAAGPAVNFALAGVWAVLLSRQVTVRGSAFWAANLLTGAFNLLPVPPLDGAQMLASAAQLRAQKKSARNDCKNLHFRVK
;
A
#
# COMPACT_ATOMS: atom_id res chain seq x y z
N LEU A 1 -2.79 11.41 -7.78
CA LEU A 1 -3.69 11.06 -6.65
C LEU A 1 -3.18 9.83 -5.90
N HIS A 2 -2.65 8.83 -6.58
CA HIS A 2 -2.04 7.63 -6.02
C HIS A 2 -1.04 7.94 -4.87
N GLU A 3 -0.05 8.80 -5.14
CA GLU A 3 0.97 9.22 -4.17
C GLU A 3 0.39 9.87 -2.91
N TRP A 4 -0.75 10.55 -3.03
CA TRP A 4 -1.43 11.13 -1.88
C TRP A 4 -1.91 10.06 -0.89
N GLY A 5 -2.29 8.87 -1.40
CA GLY A 5 -2.63 7.73 -0.54
C GLY A 5 -1.47 7.34 0.36
N HIS A 6 -0.28 7.19 -0.20
CA HIS A 6 0.94 6.87 0.56
C HIS A 6 1.28 7.98 1.56
N ILE A 7 1.24 9.25 1.15
CA ILE A 7 1.55 10.38 2.02
C ILE A 7 0.60 10.44 3.21
N LEU A 8 -0.71 10.31 2.97
CA LEU A 8 -1.71 10.33 4.05
C LEU A 8 -1.49 9.23 5.07
N VAL A 9 -1.29 7.99 4.61
CA VAL A 9 -1.06 6.85 5.50
C VAL A 9 0.27 6.99 6.25
N TYR A 10 1.33 7.48 5.58
CA TYR A 10 2.61 7.75 6.24
C TYR A 10 2.46 8.80 7.34
N CYS A 11 1.83 9.95 7.04
CA CYS A 11 1.59 11.02 8.02
C CYS A 11 0.75 10.53 9.20
N ALA A 12 -0.28 9.72 8.94
CA ALA A 12 -1.10 9.13 10.00
C ALA A 12 -0.32 8.17 10.90
N GLN A 13 0.62 7.39 10.33
CA GLN A 13 1.41 6.42 11.08
C GLN A 13 2.59 7.04 11.84
N GLN A 14 3.27 8.01 11.23
CA GLN A 14 4.52 8.59 11.75
C GLN A 14 4.36 9.97 12.38
N ARG A 15 3.20 10.60 12.18
CA ARG A 15 2.93 12.00 12.59
C ARG A 15 3.98 13.01 12.08
N ARG A 16 4.61 12.70 10.95
CA ARG A 16 5.64 13.51 10.27
C ARG A 16 5.41 13.44 8.78
N PHE A 17 5.80 14.49 8.06
CA PHE A 17 5.79 14.47 6.61
C PHE A 17 6.97 13.65 6.07
N PRO A 18 6.75 12.84 5.01
CA PRO A 18 7.85 12.12 4.36
C PRO A 18 8.73 13.07 3.58
N VAL A 19 10.00 12.69 3.40
CA VAL A 19 10.87 13.36 2.43
C VAL A 19 10.52 12.83 1.05
N ILE A 20 10.05 13.72 0.17
CA ILE A 20 9.67 13.37 -1.20
C ILE A 20 10.86 13.72 -2.09
N GLU A 21 11.41 12.73 -2.76
CA GLU A 21 12.41 12.91 -3.80
C GLU A 21 11.77 12.74 -5.17
N VAL A 22 12.02 13.69 -6.05
CA VAL A 22 11.60 13.60 -7.44
C VAL A 22 12.69 12.88 -8.21
N THR A 23 12.37 11.72 -8.77
CA THR A 23 13.26 10.93 -9.61
C THR A 23 12.77 10.92 -11.06
N LEU A 24 13.62 10.52 -11.99
CA LEU A 24 13.25 10.40 -13.40
C LEU A 24 12.09 9.40 -13.64
N THR A 25 11.87 8.47 -12.70
CA THR A 25 10.81 7.46 -12.75
C THR A 25 9.54 7.88 -12.02
N GLY A 26 9.50 9.08 -11.41
CA GLY A 26 8.37 9.59 -10.64
C GLY A 26 8.76 10.09 -9.25
N PHE A 27 7.77 10.17 -8.37
CA PHE A 27 7.98 10.55 -6.98
C PHE A 27 8.43 9.33 -6.17
N CYS A 28 9.56 9.44 -5.50
CA CYS A 28 10.05 8.43 -4.56
C CYS A 28 9.94 8.99 -3.14
N MET A 29 9.19 8.29 -2.29
CA MET A 29 9.10 8.64 -0.88
C MET A 29 10.26 8.00 -0.11
N ARG A 30 11.20 8.81 0.37
CA ARG A 30 12.20 8.33 1.34
C ARG A 30 11.57 8.21 2.71
N LEU A 31 11.50 7.00 3.21
CA LEU A 31 10.95 6.67 4.54
C LEU A 31 11.85 7.15 5.69
N GLY A 32 12.98 7.80 5.40
CA GLY A 32 13.93 8.26 6.40
C GLY A 32 14.47 7.10 7.26
N ARG A 33 14.88 7.41 8.50
CA ARG A 33 15.31 6.41 9.49
C ARG A 33 14.13 5.74 10.25
N ALA A 34 12.91 5.93 9.79
CA ALA A 34 11.75 5.32 10.43
C ALA A 34 11.72 3.82 10.14
N GLU A 35 12.02 3.01 11.13
CA GLU A 35 11.83 1.56 11.06
C GLU A 35 10.35 1.22 11.10
N LEU A 36 9.73 1.15 9.91
CA LEU A 36 8.35 0.73 9.80
C LEU A 36 8.22 -0.77 10.06
N SER A 37 7.28 -1.14 10.93
CA SER A 37 6.92 -2.55 11.10
C SER A 37 6.38 -3.14 9.78
N PRO A 38 6.44 -4.47 9.59
CA PRO A 38 5.90 -5.09 8.38
C PRO A 38 4.41 -4.78 8.15
N ALA A 39 3.62 -4.63 9.21
CA ALA A 39 2.23 -4.23 9.12
C ALA A 39 2.07 -2.78 8.62
N GLN A 40 2.93 -1.87 9.08
CA GLN A 40 2.93 -0.48 8.64
C GLN A 40 3.35 -0.36 7.18
N ARG A 41 4.37 -1.12 6.76
CA ARG A 41 4.82 -1.19 5.35
C ARG A 41 3.71 -1.71 4.44
N PHE A 42 3.01 -2.76 4.86
CA PHE A 42 1.88 -3.30 4.11
C PHE A 42 0.77 -2.26 3.92
N ARG A 43 0.36 -1.56 5.00
CA ARG A 43 -0.67 -0.51 4.93
C ARG A 43 -0.23 0.66 4.05
N LEU A 44 1.03 1.04 4.15
CA LEU A 44 1.60 2.10 3.33
C LEU A 44 1.54 1.73 1.85
N ALA A 45 2.04 0.56 1.47
CA ALA A 45 2.02 0.09 0.09
C ALA A 45 0.59 -0.10 -0.46
N ALA A 46 -0.36 -0.53 0.36
CA ALA A 46 -1.75 -0.68 -0.05
C ALA A 46 -2.48 0.66 -0.27
N ALA A 47 -1.98 1.75 0.31
CA ALA A 47 -2.68 3.03 0.34
C ALA A 47 -2.83 3.67 -1.05
N GLY A 48 -1.80 3.62 -1.89
CA GLY A 48 -1.83 4.15 -3.26
C GLY A 48 -2.88 3.46 -4.14
N PRO A 49 -2.80 2.13 -4.31
CA PRO A 49 -3.82 1.38 -5.04
C PRO A 49 -5.23 1.56 -4.46
N ALA A 50 -5.38 1.61 -3.13
CA ALA A 50 -6.68 1.83 -2.48
C ALA A 50 -7.34 3.16 -2.88
N VAL A 51 -6.56 4.24 -2.95
CA VAL A 51 -7.06 5.54 -3.43
C VAL A 51 -7.52 5.46 -4.88
N ASN A 52 -6.76 4.79 -5.74
CA ASN A 52 -7.14 4.65 -7.14
C ASN A 52 -8.44 3.85 -7.30
N PHE A 53 -8.59 2.74 -6.59
CA PHE A 53 -9.84 1.96 -6.63
C PHE A 53 -11.03 2.70 -6.01
N ALA A 54 -10.82 3.47 -4.94
CA ALA A 54 -11.85 4.31 -4.36
C ALA A 54 -12.33 5.37 -5.37
N LEU A 55 -11.40 6.05 -6.05
CA LEU A 55 -11.73 7.01 -7.10
C LEU A 55 -12.44 6.35 -8.28
N ALA A 56 -11.97 5.19 -8.72
CA ALA A 56 -12.64 4.45 -9.78
C ALA A 56 -14.07 4.05 -9.35
N GLY A 57 -14.27 3.61 -8.12
CA GLY A 57 -15.59 3.26 -7.58
C GLY A 57 -16.54 4.46 -7.55
N VAL A 58 -16.09 5.61 -7.03
CA VAL A 58 -16.88 6.86 -7.03
C VAL A 58 -17.26 7.25 -8.47
N TRP A 59 -16.26 7.21 -9.39
CA TRP A 59 -16.51 7.59 -10.78
C TRP A 59 -17.42 6.61 -11.52
N ALA A 60 -17.37 5.32 -11.21
CA ALA A 60 -18.33 4.34 -11.75
C ALA A 60 -19.78 4.70 -11.40
N VAL A 61 -20.02 5.14 -10.16
CA VAL A 61 -21.35 5.61 -9.72
C VAL A 61 -21.76 6.89 -10.46
N LEU A 62 -20.85 7.83 -10.66
CA LEU A 62 -21.15 9.04 -11.43
C LEU A 62 -21.44 8.73 -12.91
N LEU A 63 -20.67 7.84 -13.52
CA LEU A 63 -20.89 7.41 -14.91
C LEU A 63 -22.19 6.64 -15.12
N SER A 64 -22.74 5.99 -14.09
CA SER A 64 -24.06 5.35 -14.17
C SER A 64 -25.19 6.38 -14.35
N ARG A 65 -24.95 7.65 -14.02
CA ARG A 65 -25.90 8.77 -14.19
C ARG A 65 -25.69 9.50 -15.52
N GLN A 66 -24.45 9.77 -15.86
CA GLN A 66 -24.08 10.45 -17.12
C GLN A 66 -22.74 9.92 -17.63
N VAL A 67 -22.74 9.29 -18.79
CA VAL A 67 -21.54 8.82 -19.45
C VAL A 67 -20.86 9.99 -20.19
N THR A 68 -19.64 10.32 -19.79
CA THR A 68 -18.82 11.34 -20.47
C THR A 68 -17.46 10.73 -20.85
N VAL A 69 -16.92 11.13 -21.98
CA VAL A 69 -15.60 10.65 -22.44
C VAL A 69 -14.50 10.91 -21.41
N ARG A 70 -14.48 12.12 -20.83
CA ARG A 70 -13.49 12.47 -19.80
C ARG A 70 -13.66 11.66 -18.52
N GLY A 71 -14.91 11.43 -18.11
CA GLY A 71 -15.22 10.61 -16.93
C GLY A 71 -14.83 9.15 -17.14
N SER A 72 -15.10 8.59 -18.30
CA SER A 72 -14.71 7.21 -18.66
C SER A 72 -13.18 7.07 -18.71
N ALA A 73 -12.47 8.04 -19.27
CA ALA A 73 -11.01 8.05 -19.29
C ALA A 73 -10.43 8.14 -17.87
N PHE A 74 -10.98 9.00 -17.02
CA PHE A 74 -10.53 9.13 -15.62
C PHE A 74 -10.78 7.84 -14.83
N TRP A 75 -11.95 7.22 -15.00
CA TRP A 75 -12.29 5.94 -14.38
C TRP A 75 -11.31 4.84 -14.81
N ALA A 76 -11.10 4.67 -16.13
CA ALA A 76 -10.21 3.66 -16.67
C ALA A 76 -8.76 3.89 -16.21
N ALA A 77 -8.28 5.14 -16.22
CA ALA A 77 -6.94 5.47 -15.77
C ALA A 77 -6.70 5.09 -14.30
N ASN A 78 -7.65 5.38 -13.40
CA ASN A 78 -7.52 5.02 -11.99
C ASN A 78 -7.59 3.50 -11.79
N LEU A 79 -8.50 2.81 -12.48
CA LEU A 79 -8.62 1.36 -12.40
C LEU A 79 -7.34 0.67 -12.87
N LEU A 80 -6.82 1.07 -14.05
CA LEU A 80 -5.60 0.50 -14.62
C LEU A 80 -4.37 0.82 -13.77
N THR A 81 -4.22 2.06 -13.30
CA THR A 81 -3.10 2.44 -12.43
C THR A 81 -3.12 1.65 -11.13
N GLY A 82 -4.28 1.52 -10.49
CA GLY A 82 -4.43 0.72 -9.28
C GLY A 82 -4.08 -0.75 -9.50
N ALA A 83 -4.59 -1.35 -10.58
CA ALA A 83 -4.32 -2.74 -10.94
C ALA A 83 -2.84 -2.97 -11.28
N PHE A 84 -2.23 -2.06 -12.06
CA PHE A 84 -0.82 -2.12 -12.43
C PHE A 84 0.09 -2.07 -11.19
N ASN A 85 -0.18 -1.16 -10.25
CA ASN A 85 0.60 -1.05 -9.02
C ASN A 85 0.45 -2.26 -8.08
N LEU A 86 -0.55 -3.12 -8.25
CA LEU A 86 -0.68 -4.37 -7.52
C LEU A 86 0.14 -5.53 -8.09
N LEU A 87 0.79 -5.35 -9.24
CA LEU A 87 1.65 -6.40 -9.80
C LEU A 87 2.83 -6.70 -8.84
N PRO A 88 3.19 -7.99 -8.70
CA PRO A 88 4.27 -8.42 -7.79
C PRO A 88 5.67 -8.18 -8.38
N VAL A 89 5.89 -7.02 -8.98
CA VAL A 89 7.14 -6.66 -9.66
C VAL A 89 7.73 -5.41 -9.00
N PRO A 90 8.97 -5.44 -8.46
CA PRO A 90 9.62 -4.22 -7.98
C PRO A 90 9.83 -3.21 -9.13
N PRO A 91 9.65 -1.91 -8.89
CA PRO A 91 9.43 -1.21 -7.61
C PRO A 91 7.96 -1.02 -7.20
N LEU A 92 7.00 -1.73 -7.80
CA LEU A 92 5.56 -1.52 -7.59
C LEU A 92 5.10 -1.89 -6.17
N ASP A 93 3.97 -1.32 -5.75
CA ASP A 93 3.40 -1.52 -4.42
C ASP A 93 3.02 -2.97 -4.12
N GLY A 94 2.55 -3.71 -5.13
CA GLY A 94 2.22 -5.12 -5.00
C GLY A 94 3.40 -5.97 -4.53
N ALA A 95 4.60 -5.71 -5.02
CA ALA A 95 5.81 -6.39 -4.55
C ALA A 95 6.10 -6.06 -3.06
N GLN A 96 5.94 -4.80 -2.66
CA GLN A 96 6.13 -4.36 -1.27
C GLN A 96 5.07 -4.97 -0.33
N MET A 97 3.81 -5.05 -0.79
CA MET A 97 2.72 -5.70 -0.07
C MET A 97 3.03 -7.18 0.16
N LEU A 98 3.46 -7.91 -0.87
CA LEU A 98 3.80 -9.33 -0.75
C LEU A 98 4.99 -9.56 0.18
N ALA A 99 6.05 -8.78 0.05
CA ALA A 99 7.22 -8.86 0.93
C ALA A 99 6.84 -8.62 2.40
N SER A 100 6.03 -7.59 2.66
CA SER A 100 5.56 -7.26 3.99
C SER A 100 4.63 -8.34 4.56
N ALA A 101 3.74 -8.91 3.74
CA ALA A 101 2.86 -10.00 4.13
C ALA A 101 3.64 -11.28 4.47
N ALA A 102 4.69 -11.59 3.71
CA ALA A 102 5.58 -12.72 3.99
C ALA A 102 6.30 -12.54 5.34
N GLN A 103 6.81 -11.34 5.62
CA GLN A 103 7.43 -11.02 6.90
C GLN A 103 6.46 -11.17 8.08
N LEU A 104 5.22 -10.68 7.93
CA LEU A 104 4.16 -10.84 8.95
C LEU A 104 3.85 -12.30 9.25
N ARG A 105 3.77 -13.14 8.20
CA ARG A 105 3.55 -14.57 8.36
C ARG A 105 4.71 -15.26 9.08
N ALA A 106 5.94 -14.90 8.75
CA ALA A 106 7.14 -15.42 9.40
C ALA A 106 7.20 -15.05 10.89
N GLN A 107 6.94 -13.78 11.24
CA GLN A 107 6.88 -13.32 12.63
C GLN A 107 5.80 -14.07 13.43
N LYS A 108 4.60 -14.24 12.86
CA LYS A 108 3.52 -14.97 13.52
C LYS A 108 3.86 -16.45 13.74
N LYS A 109 4.59 -17.07 12.80
CA LYS A 109 5.05 -18.46 12.93
C LYS A 109 6.11 -18.60 14.03
N SER A 110 7.08 -17.66 14.11
CA SER A 110 8.11 -17.66 15.16
C SER A 110 7.47 -17.51 16.55
N ALA A 111 6.64 -16.48 16.74
CA ALA A 111 5.96 -16.27 18.01
C ALA A 111 5.14 -17.48 18.48
N ARG A 112 4.48 -18.18 17.55
CA ARG A 112 3.72 -19.40 17.87
C ARG A 112 4.63 -20.55 18.31
N ASN A 113 5.82 -20.68 17.72
CA ASN A 113 6.78 -21.73 18.08
C ASN A 113 7.39 -21.43 19.45
N ASP A 114 7.70 -20.17 19.76
CA ASP A 114 8.24 -19.76 21.05
C ASP A 114 7.24 -20.03 22.19
N CYS A 115 5.95 -19.73 21.97
CA CYS A 115 4.90 -20.06 22.94
C CYS A 115 4.79 -21.58 23.19
N LYS A 116 4.94 -22.42 22.15
CA LYS A 116 4.92 -23.87 22.31
C LYS A 116 6.12 -24.37 23.09
N ASN A 117 7.31 -23.84 22.82
CA ASN A 117 8.54 -24.23 23.51
C ASN A 117 8.55 -23.84 24.99
N LEU A 118 7.96 -22.66 25.34
CA LEU A 118 7.77 -22.25 26.72
C LEU A 118 6.85 -23.22 27.50
N HIS A 119 5.77 -23.69 26.86
CA HIS A 119 4.84 -24.61 27.49
C HIS A 119 5.46 -26.02 27.78
N PHE A 120 6.45 -26.43 27.00
CA PHE A 120 7.20 -27.64 27.21
C PHE A 120 8.28 -27.55 28.31
N ARG A 121 8.75 -26.36 28.63
CA ARG A 121 9.77 -26.12 29.64
C ARG A 121 9.23 -26.00 31.08
N VAL A 122 7.94 -25.84 31.26
CA VAL A 122 7.27 -25.63 32.57
C VAL A 122 6.64 -26.95 33.08
N LYS A 123 6.76 -28.07 32.36
CA LYS A 123 6.44 -29.42 32.83
C LYS A 123 7.72 -30.17 33.16
#